data_a18a9c9d972ec54ea1710e2a9d2ecabc
#
_entry.id   a18a9c9d972ec54ea1710e2a9d2ecabc
#
_cell.length_a   1.000
_cell.length_b   1.000
_cell.length_c   1.000
_cell.angle_alpha   90.00
_cell.angle_beta   90.00
_cell.angle_gamma   90.00
#
_symmetry.space_group_name_H-M   'P 1'
#
loop_
_entity.id
_entity.type
_entity.pdbx_description
1 polymer ?
#
loop_
_entity_poly.entity_id
_entity_poly.type
_entity_poly.pdbx_seq_one_letter_code
_entity_poly.pdbx_strand_id
1 'polypeptide(L)'
;MRKRHFFSEFFISAAVMTMASPALSYEVSAVTGGGSIEGVIVYRGTVPTQKIIPTKDVEVCGDPREEPLIRVGANQAVESAVVYLVEVASGKDWPAAGKTPELDNEKCRFVPEVQVIAPGPLDVVNSDPMLHNTHGYYGKRTAFNLALPNQGQRIPTELPRPGTVRIDCDAHGWMEGWIYVVDNPYYAVTGADGKFSITDIPPGDYKLVAVQPFIGPMEVSVTVEGGKATKLDIELMKK
;
A
#
# COMPACT_ATOMS: atom_id res chain seq x y z
N MET A 1 5.10 77.23 18.40
CA MET A 1 4.46 76.10 19.01
C MET A 1 3.77 75.22 17.91
N ARG A 2 4.37 74.13 17.47
CA ARG A 2 3.87 73.25 16.42
C ARG A 2 3.39 71.94 17.10
N LYS A 3 2.07 71.66 17.10
CA LYS A 3 1.49 70.45 17.63
C LYS A 3 1.70 69.33 16.61
N ARG A 4 2.39 68.25 17.02
CA ARG A 4 2.50 66.99 16.27
C ARG A 4 1.32 66.11 16.67
N HIS A 5 0.48 65.74 15.69
CA HIS A 5 -0.52 64.70 15.84
C HIS A 5 0.14 63.34 15.58
N PHE A 6 0.08 62.46 16.56
CA PHE A 6 0.44 61.03 16.45
C PHE A 6 -0.77 60.30 15.95
N PHE A 7 -0.72 59.77 14.74
CA PHE A 7 -1.67 58.77 14.25
C PHE A 7 -1.18 57.41 14.70
N SER A 8 -1.97 56.75 15.56
CA SER A 8 -1.77 55.33 15.93
C SER A 8 -2.54 54.49 14.94
N GLU A 9 -1.82 53.77 14.06
CA GLU A 9 -2.40 52.77 13.18
C GLU A 9 -2.57 51.46 13.97
N PHE A 10 -3.84 51.08 14.19
CA PHE A 10 -4.22 49.76 14.74
C PHE A 10 -4.18 48.72 13.60
N PHE A 11 -3.12 47.89 13.57
CA PHE A 11 -3.12 46.69 12.73
C PHE A 11 -3.99 45.62 13.39
N ILE A 12 -5.19 45.35 12.79
CA ILE A 12 -5.99 44.22 13.13
C ILE A 12 -5.42 43.01 12.38
N SER A 13 -4.70 42.15 13.08
CA SER A 13 -4.20 40.88 12.56
C SER A 13 -5.34 39.89 12.55
N ALA A 14 -5.91 39.60 11.39
CA ALA A 14 -6.90 38.54 11.23
C ALA A 14 -6.20 37.18 11.31
N ALA A 15 -6.37 36.48 12.42
CA ALA A 15 -5.95 35.08 12.55
C ALA A 15 -6.83 34.18 11.71
N VAL A 16 -6.29 33.67 10.61
CA VAL A 16 -6.97 32.61 9.81
C VAL A 16 -6.88 31.32 10.62
N MET A 17 -7.96 30.96 11.28
CA MET A 17 -8.12 29.63 11.89
C MET A 17 -8.32 28.60 10.77
N THR A 18 -7.30 27.86 10.42
CA THR A 18 -7.41 26.67 9.58
C THR A 18 -8.10 25.58 10.41
N MET A 19 -9.37 25.36 10.16
CA MET A 19 -10.07 24.18 10.69
C MET A 19 -9.51 22.94 10.01
N ALA A 20 -8.71 22.16 10.72
CA ALA A 20 -8.38 20.81 10.30
C ALA A 20 -9.67 19.98 10.38
N SER A 21 -10.19 19.54 9.23
CA SER A 21 -11.27 18.55 9.21
C SER A 21 -10.80 17.30 9.94
N PRO A 22 -11.58 16.74 10.89
CA PRO A 22 -11.22 15.46 11.50
C PRO A 22 -11.16 14.40 10.41
N ALA A 23 -10.09 13.61 10.37
CA ALA A 23 -10.05 12.41 9.55
C ALA A 23 -11.20 11.52 10.02
N LEU A 24 -12.17 11.23 9.15
CA LEU A 24 -13.24 10.29 9.41
C LEU A 24 -12.59 8.91 9.61
N SER A 25 -12.75 8.34 10.80
CA SER A 25 -12.43 6.93 11.04
C SER A 25 -13.50 6.06 10.38
N TYR A 26 -13.08 4.97 9.74
CA TYR A 26 -14.01 3.98 9.17
C TYR A 26 -14.89 3.37 10.25
N GLU A 27 -16.20 3.30 10.00
CA GLU A 27 -17.18 2.71 10.92
C GLU A 27 -17.74 1.41 10.33
N VAL A 28 -17.71 0.33 11.13
CA VAL A 28 -18.34 -0.94 10.72
C VAL A 28 -19.85 -0.82 10.78
N SER A 29 -20.51 -1.13 9.68
CA SER A 29 -21.97 -1.09 9.56
C SER A 29 -22.46 -2.19 8.60
N ALA A 30 -23.72 -2.59 8.76
CA ALA A 30 -24.34 -3.54 7.84
C ALA A 30 -24.50 -2.90 6.46
N VAL A 31 -24.03 -3.60 5.42
CA VAL A 31 -24.23 -3.18 4.04
C VAL A 31 -25.49 -3.81 3.48
N THR A 32 -26.50 -2.98 3.20
CA THR A 32 -27.73 -3.44 2.55
C THR A 32 -27.69 -3.10 1.07
N GLY A 33 -27.89 -4.14 0.23
CA GLY A 33 -27.88 -3.96 -1.23
C GLY A 33 -26.51 -3.53 -1.77
N GLY A 34 -25.41 -4.03 -1.19
CA GLY A 34 -24.06 -3.71 -1.64
C GLY A 34 -23.84 -4.03 -3.11
N GLY A 35 -23.02 -3.21 -3.78
CA GLY A 35 -22.55 -3.46 -5.14
C GLY A 35 -21.12 -4.00 -5.14
N SER A 36 -20.54 -4.15 -6.33
CA SER A 36 -19.16 -4.55 -6.52
C SER A 36 -18.47 -3.71 -7.59
N ILE A 37 -17.13 -3.68 -7.52
CA ILE A 37 -16.27 -3.16 -8.60
C ILE A 37 -15.40 -4.33 -9.06
N GLU A 38 -15.38 -4.59 -10.36
CA GLU A 38 -14.61 -5.66 -10.95
C GLU A 38 -13.89 -5.16 -12.21
N GLY A 39 -12.70 -5.66 -12.46
CA GLY A 39 -11.95 -5.24 -13.66
C GLY A 39 -10.62 -5.94 -13.79
N VAL A 40 -9.84 -5.44 -14.73
CA VAL A 40 -8.48 -5.90 -15.00
C VAL A 40 -7.52 -4.72 -14.94
N ILE A 41 -6.38 -4.92 -14.30
CA ILE A 41 -5.26 -3.97 -14.36
C ILE A 41 -4.32 -4.38 -15.47
N VAL A 42 -4.04 -3.46 -16.39
CA VAL A 42 -3.11 -3.68 -17.52
C VAL A 42 -1.99 -2.63 -17.54
N TYR A 43 -0.86 -3.01 -18.14
CA TYR A 43 0.26 -2.11 -18.41
C TYR A 43 0.75 -2.31 -19.85
N ARG A 44 0.69 -1.27 -20.69
CA ARG A 44 1.05 -1.34 -22.11
C ARG A 44 2.43 -0.74 -22.41
N GLY A 45 3.18 -0.39 -21.39
CA GLY A 45 4.55 0.13 -21.56
C GLY A 45 5.59 -0.98 -21.77
N THR A 46 6.82 -0.57 -22.08
CA THR A 46 7.97 -1.48 -22.04
C THR A 46 8.20 -1.92 -20.60
N VAL A 47 8.30 -3.23 -20.36
CA VAL A 47 8.61 -3.79 -19.05
C VAL A 47 10.12 -3.64 -18.80
N PRO A 48 10.56 -2.77 -17.88
CA PRO A 48 11.97 -2.65 -17.57
C PRO A 48 12.40 -3.77 -16.63
N THR A 49 13.67 -4.14 -16.75
CA THR A 49 14.30 -5.12 -15.85
C THR A 49 15.36 -4.44 -14.99
N GLN A 50 15.66 -5.06 -13.86
CA GLN A 50 16.79 -4.74 -13.01
C GLN A 50 17.69 -5.97 -12.86
N LYS A 51 19.00 -5.73 -12.73
CA LYS A 51 19.95 -6.80 -12.41
C LYS A 51 19.99 -6.98 -10.90
N ILE A 52 19.71 -8.17 -10.45
CA ILE A 52 19.92 -8.62 -9.08
C ILE A 52 21.27 -9.33 -9.06
N ILE A 53 22.21 -8.81 -8.28
CA ILE A 53 23.57 -9.37 -8.16
C ILE A 53 23.80 -9.67 -6.67
N PRO A 54 23.50 -10.88 -6.19
CA PRO A 54 23.82 -11.27 -4.83
C PRO A 54 25.35 -11.23 -4.63
N THR A 55 25.78 -10.43 -3.65
CA THR A 55 27.21 -10.22 -3.34
C THR A 55 27.66 -11.05 -2.14
N LYS A 56 26.73 -11.75 -1.48
CA LYS A 56 26.94 -12.65 -0.35
C LYS A 56 25.79 -13.65 -0.26
N ASP A 57 25.96 -14.68 0.54
CA ASP A 57 24.95 -15.73 0.82
C ASP A 57 24.38 -16.35 -0.46
N VAL A 58 25.23 -16.49 -1.52
CA VAL A 58 24.83 -16.88 -2.88
C VAL A 58 24.24 -18.29 -2.94
N GLU A 59 24.60 -19.15 -2.00
CA GLU A 59 24.06 -20.52 -1.87
C GLU A 59 22.56 -20.53 -1.56
N VAL A 60 22.01 -19.44 -1.00
CA VAL A 60 20.57 -19.27 -0.71
C VAL A 60 19.95 -18.20 -1.61
N CYS A 61 20.62 -17.07 -1.79
CA CYS A 61 20.13 -15.95 -2.60
C CYS A 61 20.19 -16.21 -4.12
N GLY A 62 20.96 -17.23 -4.53
CA GLY A 62 21.08 -17.63 -5.93
C GLY A 62 22.06 -16.79 -6.74
N ASP A 63 22.14 -17.13 -8.05
CA ASP A 63 23.02 -16.47 -9.02
C ASP A 63 22.52 -15.07 -9.43
N PRO A 64 23.40 -14.26 -10.04
CA PRO A 64 23.00 -13.02 -10.70
C PRO A 64 21.91 -13.27 -11.74
N ARG A 65 20.88 -12.43 -11.72
CA ARG A 65 19.70 -12.59 -12.57
C ARG A 65 19.09 -11.24 -12.95
N GLU A 66 18.27 -11.25 -13.99
CA GLU A 66 17.43 -10.11 -14.34
C GLU A 66 16.00 -10.37 -13.86
N GLU A 67 15.40 -9.35 -13.23
CA GLU A 67 14.02 -9.38 -12.77
C GLU A 67 13.24 -8.19 -13.31
N PRO A 68 11.97 -8.39 -13.73
CA PRO A 68 11.14 -7.29 -14.17
C PRO A 68 10.74 -6.42 -12.96
N LEU A 69 10.74 -5.10 -13.14
CA LEU A 69 10.24 -4.15 -12.13
C LEU A 69 8.71 -4.16 -12.00
N ILE A 70 8.03 -4.72 -12.99
CA ILE A 70 6.59 -4.96 -13.00
C ILE A 70 6.33 -6.31 -13.66
N ARG A 71 5.60 -7.18 -12.99
CA ARG A 71 5.22 -8.48 -13.57
C ARG A 71 4.00 -8.30 -14.45
N VAL A 72 4.19 -8.53 -15.74
CA VAL A 72 3.14 -8.43 -16.77
C VAL A 72 2.95 -9.79 -17.42
N GLY A 73 1.75 -10.34 -17.26
CA GLY A 73 1.35 -11.62 -17.82
C GLY A 73 0.72 -11.50 -19.22
N ALA A 74 -0.06 -12.50 -19.58
CA ALA A 74 -0.83 -12.51 -20.82
C ALA A 74 -1.77 -11.30 -20.90
N ASN A 75 -2.01 -10.80 -22.12
CA ASN A 75 -2.88 -9.65 -22.38
C ASN A 75 -2.49 -8.37 -21.61
N GLN A 76 -1.22 -8.20 -21.32
CA GLN A 76 -0.70 -7.05 -20.58
C GLN A 76 -1.19 -6.97 -19.12
N ALA A 77 -1.71 -8.07 -18.58
CA ALA A 77 -2.23 -8.16 -17.22
C ALA A 77 -1.15 -7.92 -16.16
N VAL A 78 -1.41 -7.08 -15.17
CA VAL A 78 -0.45 -6.73 -14.12
C VAL A 78 -0.71 -7.58 -12.88
N GLU A 79 0.31 -8.34 -12.46
CA GLU A 79 0.34 -9.06 -11.20
C GLU A 79 0.76 -8.14 -10.05
N SER A 80 0.22 -8.39 -8.85
CA SER A 80 0.55 -7.66 -7.62
C SER A 80 0.29 -6.15 -7.68
N ALA A 81 -0.69 -5.71 -8.48
CA ALA A 81 -1.25 -4.38 -8.34
C ALA A 81 -2.25 -4.37 -7.19
N VAL A 82 -2.21 -3.33 -6.38
CA VAL A 82 -3.15 -3.12 -5.27
C VAL A 82 -4.23 -2.14 -5.71
N VAL A 83 -5.49 -2.50 -5.47
CA VAL A 83 -6.66 -1.66 -5.75
C VAL A 83 -7.43 -1.48 -4.45
N TYR A 84 -7.72 -0.25 -4.04
CA TYR A 84 -8.46 0.01 -2.81
C TYR A 84 -9.27 1.30 -2.89
N LEU A 85 -10.35 1.35 -2.11
CA LEU A 85 -11.15 2.56 -1.95
C LEU A 85 -10.54 3.46 -0.87
N VAL A 86 -10.60 4.76 -1.06
CA VAL A 86 -10.20 5.78 -0.08
C VAL A 86 -11.40 6.59 0.39
N GLU A 87 -11.30 7.20 1.57
CA GLU A 87 -12.33 8.08 2.12
C GLU A 87 -13.69 7.38 2.32
N VAL A 88 -13.68 6.06 2.58
CA VAL A 88 -14.91 5.32 2.88
C VAL A 88 -15.30 5.54 4.34
N ALA A 89 -16.48 6.12 4.56
CA ALA A 89 -16.93 6.47 5.91
C ALA A 89 -17.38 5.25 6.72
N SER A 90 -18.10 4.31 6.07
CA SER A 90 -18.62 3.12 6.75
C SER A 90 -18.91 1.98 5.78
N GLY A 91 -19.07 0.77 6.33
CA GLY A 91 -19.44 -0.40 5.56
C GLY A 91 -19.10 -1.71 6.28
N LYS A 92 -18.83 -2.77 5.50
CA LYS A 92 -18.59 -4.12 6.04
C LYS A 92 -17.42 -4.16 7.03
N ASP A 93 -17.46 -5.13 7.91
CA ASP A 93 -16.33 -5.43 8.79
C ASP A 93 -15.14 -5.99 7.99
N TRP A 94 -13.96 -5.90 8.57
CA TRP A 94 -12.80 -6.61 8.08
C TRP A 94 -13.08 -8.11 8.05
N PRO A 95 -12.52 -8.86 7.09
CA PRO A 95 -12.55 -10.32 7.17
C PRO A 95 -12.07 -10.76 8.55
N ALA A 96 -12.77 -11.73 9.15
CA ALA A 96 -12.40 -12.24 10.46
C ALA A 96 -10.89 -12.51 10.52
N ALA A 97 -10.21 -11.91 11.49
CA ALA A 97 -8.77 -12.05 11.66
C ALA A 97 -8.43 -13.52 11.90
N GLY A 98 -7.90 -14.21 10.87
CA GLY A 98 -7.43 -15.59 11.02
C GLY A 98 -6.09 -15.64 11.72
N LYS A 99 -5.05 -15.16 11.06
CA LYS A 99 -3.69 -15.05 11.58
C LYS A 99 -3.22 -13.61 11.46
N THR A 100 -2.29 -13.21 12.34
CA THR A 100 -1.53 -11.97 12.16
C THR A 100 -0.90 -11.96 10.77
N PRO A 101 -1.00 -10.87 10.00
CA PRO A 101 -0.29 -10.74 8.74
C PRO A 101 1.20 -11.03 8.93
N GLU A 102 1.82 -11.65 7.95
CA GLU A 102 3.20 -12.08 8.01
C GLU A 102 4.01 -11.52 6.85
N LEU A 103 5.23 -11.09 7.12
CA LEU A 103 6.23 -10.72 6.14
C LEU A 103 7.46 -11.60 6.37
N ASP A 104 7.70 -12.55 5.47
CA ASP A 104 8.80 -13.50 5.59
C ASP A 104 9.99 -13.10 4.73
N ASN A 105 11.18 -13.33 5.24
CA ASN A 105 12.45 -13.30 4.51
C ASN A 105 12.73 -14.74 4.06
N GLU A 106 12.41 -15.05 2.81
CA GLU A 106 12.58 -16.39 2.21
C GLU A 106 13.34 -16.31 0.89
N LYS A 107 14.42 -17.08 0.77
CA LYS A 107 15.29 -17.10 -0.45
C LYS A 107 15.73 -15.70 -0.87
N CYS A 108 16.11 -14.89 0.13
CA CYS A 108 16.53 -13.50 -0.04
C CYS A 108 15.50 -12.64 -0.79
N ARG A 109 14.23 -12.83 -0.48
CA ARG A 109 13.08 -12.06 -0.95
C ARG A 109 12.12 -11.80 0.22
N PHE A 110 11.33 -10.77 0.11
CA PHE A 110 10.16 -10.59 0.98
C PHE A 110 8.97 -11.35 0.42
N VAL A 111 8.32 -12.14 1.27
CA VAL A 111 7.16 -12.97 0.90
C VAL A 111 6.00 -12.67 1.88
N PRO A 112 4.86 -12.17 1.38
CA PRO A 112 4.66 -11.70 0.01
C PRO A 112 5.41 -10.40 -0.28
N GLU A 113 5.83 -10.20 -1.55
CA GLU A 113 6.51 -8.96 -1.98
C GLU A 113 5.59 -7.73 -1.90
N VAL A 114 4.31 -7.92 -2.17
CA VAL A 114 3.26 -6.89 -2.05
C VAL A 114 2.10 -7.46 -1.24
N GLN A 115 1.68 -6.75 -0.19
CA GLN A 115 0.50 -7.11 0.60
C GLN A 115 -0.29 -5.90 1.06
N VAL A 116 -1.56 -6.13 1.38
CA VAL A 116 -2.46 -5.15 1.98
C VAL A 116 -2.86 -5.64 3.37
N ILE A 117 -2.78 -4.77 4.36
CA ILE A 117 -3.18 -5.06 5.73
C ILE A 117 -4.02 -3.91 6.33
N ALA A 118 -4.79 -4.23 7.36
CA ALA A 118 -5.36 -3.23 8.26
C ALA A 118 -4.25 -2.58 9.13
N PRO A 119 -4.46 -1.37 9.68
CA PRO A 119 -3.63 -0.88 10.76
C PRO A 119 -3.60 -1.88 11.94
N GLY A 120 -2.41 -2.21 12.42
CA GLY A 120 -2.28 -3.15 13.52
C GLY A 120 -1.02 -4.01 13.47
N PRO A 121 -1.08 -5.23 14.05
CA PRO A 121 0.07 -6.10 14.19
C PRO A 121 0.52 -6.69 12.86
N LEU A 122 1.84 -6.93 12.79
CA LEU A 122 2.54 -7.62 11.70
C LEU A 122 3.64 -8.50 12.30
N ASP A 123 3.73 -9.74 11.89
CA ASP A 123 4.85 -10.61 12.23
C ASP A 123 5.90 -10.57 11.12
N VAL A 124 7.14 -10.25 11.48
CA VAL A 124 8.29 -10.35 10.57
C VAL A 124 9.03 -11.64 10.86
N VAL A 125 9.24 -12.47 9.85
CA VAL A 125 9.80 -13.83 9.96
C VAL A 125 11.08 -13.94 9.13
N ASN A 126 11.96 -14.82 9.53
CA ASN A 126 13.14 -15.23 8.78
C ASN A 126 13.12 -16.73 8.54
N SER A 127 12.82 -17.17 7.33
CA SER A 127 12.86 -18.57 6.92
C SER A 127 14.22 -19.00 6.36
N ASP A 128 15.13 -18.05 6.13
CA ASP A 128 16.49 -18.32 5.63
C ASP A 128 17.49 -18.61 6.75
N PRO A 129 18.56 -19.41 6.49
CA PRO A 129 19.56 -19.77 7.50
C PRO A 129 20.64 -18.69 7.73
N MET A 130 20.37 -17.42 7.36
CA MET A 130 21.29 -16.29 7.55
C MET A 130 20.57 -15.06 8.11
N LEU A 131 21.37 -14.03 8.42
CA LEU A 131 20.86 -12.76 8.89
C LEU A 131 20.10 -12.01 7.78
N HIS A 132 18.87 -11.64 8.07
CA HIS A 132 18.17 -10.54 7.40
C HIS A 132 17.99 -9.35 8.34
N ASN A 133 17.90 -8.15 7.79
CA ASN A 133 17.51 -6.95 8.53
C ASN A 133 16.34 -6.30 7.78
N THR A 134 15.14 -6.53 8.28
CA THR A 134 13.90 -6.02 7.66
C THR A 134 13.62 -4.61 8.15
N HIS A 135 13.72 -3.64 7.25
CA HIS A 135 13.58 -2.22 7.53
C HIS A 135 12.39 -1.63 6.78
N GLY A 136 11.35 -1.24 7.52
CA GLY A 136 10.12 -0.64 6.99
C GLY A 136 10.16 0.88 7.06
N TYR A 137 9.64 1.53 5.98
CA TYR A 137 9.63 2.99 5.85
C TYR A 137 8.27 3.53 5.42
N TYR A 138 7.71 4.46 6.19
CA TYR A 138 6.68 5.39 5.70
C TYR A 138 7.36 6.60 5.04
N GLY A 139 7.48 6.58 3.73
CA GLY A 139 8.24 7.58 2.99
C GLY A 139 9.71 7.57 3.39
N LYS A 140 10.18 8.61 4.11
CA LYS A 140 11.56 8.70 4.61
C LYS A 140 11.70 8.35 6.10
N ARG A 141 10.61 8.06 6.79
CA ARG A 141 10.63 7.76 8.23
C ARG A 141 10.63 6.26 8.45
N THR A 142 11.57 5.78 9.25
CA THR A 142 11.56 4.40 9.74
C THR A 142 10.26 4.11 10.49
N ALA A 143 9.56 3.08 10.06
CA ALA A 143 8.43 2.47 10.76
C ALA A 143 8.93 1.44 11.76
N PHE A 144 9.80 0.55 11.31
CA PHE A 144 10.51 -0.43 12.13
C PHE A 144 11.84 -0.81 11.47
N ASN A 145 12.79 -1.33 12.28
CA ASN A 145 14.06 -1.88 11.81
C ASN A 145 14.41 -3.09 12.68
N LEU A 146 14.36 -4.28 12.11
CA LEU A 146 14.40 -5.55 12.83
C LEU A 146 15.50 -6.44 12.26
N ALA A 147 16.47 -6.79 13.12
CA ALA A 147 17.50 -7.77 12.79
C ALA A 147 17.01 -9.19 13.15
N LEU A 148 17.02 -10.09 12.16
CA LEU A 148 16.61 -11.49 12.29
C LEU A 148 17.81 -12.41 11.95
N PRO A 149 18.74 -12.65 12.88
CA PRO A 149 19.94 -13.44 12.62
C PRO A 149 19.69 -14.95 12.50
N ASN A 150 18.56 -15.47 13.00
CA ASN A 150 18.33 -16.90 13.10
C ASN A 150 17.18 -17.35 12.21
N GLN A 151 17.36 -18.52 11.57
CA GLN A 151 16.28 -19.19 10.85
C GLN A 151 15.12 -19.52 11.80
N GLY A 152 13.89 -19.31 11.31
CA GLY A 152 12.66 -19.51 12.09
C GLY A 152 12.38 -18.39 13.10
N GLN A 153 13.20 -17.36 13.16
CA GLN A 153 12.97 -16.23 14.06
C GLN A 153 11.73 -15.44 13.59
N ARG A 154 10.89 -15.08 14.56
CA ARG A 154 9.68 -14.27 14.38
C ARG A 154 9.72 -13.10 15.34
N ILE A 155 9.55 -11.89 14.84
CA ILE A 155 9.51 -10.66 15.64
C ILE A 155 8.18 -9.95 15.35
N PRO A 156 7.29 -9.82 16.35
CA PRO A 156 6.07 -9.04 16.19
C PRO A 156 6.41 -7.55 16.14
N THR A 157 5.72 -6.82 15.27
CA THR A 157 5.77 -5.37 15.15
C THR A 157 4.39 -4.82 14.87
N GLU A 158 4.26 -3.49 14.70
CA GLU A 158 3.00 -2.83 14.42
C GLU A 158 3.14 -1.79 13.32
N LEU A 159 2.12 -1.71 12.47
CA LEU A 159 1.91 -0.64 11.52
C LEU A 159 0.59 0.09 11.87
N PRO A 160 0.63 1.06 12.80
CA PRO A 160 -0.59 1.56 13.46
C PRO A 160 -1.40 2.56 12.65
N ARG A 161 -0.94 2.95 11.46
CA ARG A 161 -1.60 3.99 10.65
C ARG A 161 -1.61 3.64 9.17
N PRO A 162 -2.64 4.07 8.43
CA PRO A 162 -2.71 3.92 6.98
C PRO A 162 -1.51 4.57 6.26
N GLY A 163 -1.18 4.01 5.11
CA GLY A 163 -0.13 4.51 4.21
C GLY A 163 0.66 3.40 3.55
N THR A 164 1.54 3.78 2.64
CA THR A 164 2.45 2.87 1.96
C THR A 164 3.72 2.71 2.77
N VAL A 165 4.10 1.48 3.06
CA VAL A 165 5.35 1.10 3.72
C VAL A 165 6.23 0.38 2.71
N ARG A 166 7.38 0.98 2.39
CA ARG A 166 8.43 0.30 1.64
C ARG A 166 9.27 -0.52 2.60
N ILE A 167 9.64 -1.72 2.20
CA ILE A 167 10.45 -2.64 2.97
C ILE A 167 11.76 -2.89 2.23
N ASP A 168 12.87 -2.67 2.91
CA ASP A 168 14.22 -2.97 2.43
C ASP A 168 14.90 -3.97 3.36
N CYS A 169 15.92 -4.66 2.86
CA CYS A 169 16.83 -5.43 3.71
C CYS A 169 18.19 -4.71 3.76
N ASP A 170 18.59 -4.20 4.95
CA ASP A 170 19.89 -3.53 5.11
C ASP A 170 21.07 -4.52 4.93
N ALA A 171 20.80 -5.83 5.09
CA ALA A 171 21.80 -6.88 4.87
C ALA A 171 21.91 -7.28 3.38
N HIS A 172 20.82 -7.22 2.61
CA HIS A 172 20.73 -7.66 1.21
C HIS A 172 20.04 -6.57 0.38
N GLY A 173 20.80 -5.60 -0.07
CA GLY A 173 20.31 -4.34 -0.68
C GLY A 173 19.51 -4.50 -1.98
N TRP A 174 19.31 -5.73 -2.47
CA TRP A 174 18.44 -6.03 -3.61
C TRP A 174 17.03 -6.49 -3.20
N MET A 175 16.79 -6.74 -1.90
CA MET A 175 15.48 -7.14 -1.41
C MET A 175 14.62 -5.91 -1.20
N GLU A 176 13.48 -5.87 -1.86
CA GLU A 176 12.48 -4.83 -1.73
C GLU A 176 11.08 -5.45 -1.60
N GLY A 177 10.23 -4.86 -0.79
CA GLY A 177 8.83 -5.26 -0.60
C GLY A 177 7.94 -4.07 -0.26
N TRP A 178 6.62 -4.27 -0.32
CA TRP A 178 5.65 -3.20 -0.13
C TRP A 178 4.45 -3.66 0.68
N ILE A 179 4.12 -2.89 1.71
CA ILE A 179 2.91 -3.09 2.50
C ILE A 179 2.02 -1.86 2.35
N TYR A 180 0.80 -2.07 1.89
CA TYR A 180 -0.23 -1.05 1.84
C TYR A 180 -1.13 -1.21 3.05
N VAL A 181 -1.00 -0.31 4.02
CA VAL A 181 -1.85 -0.25 5.20
C VAL A 181 -3.06 0.60 4.82
N VAL A 182 -4.23 -0.01 4.72
CA VAL A 182 -5.48 0.66 4.32
C VAL A 182 -6.44 0.77 5.49
N ASP A 183 -7.26 1.81 5.54
CA ASP A 183 -8.15 2.12 6.66
C ASP A 183 -9.55 1.49 6.56
N ASN A 184 -9.81 0.77 5.48
CA ASN A 184 -11.09 0.11 5.23
C ASN A 184 -10.91 -1.22 4.49
N PRO A 185 -11.87 -2.17 4.54
CA PRO A 185 -11.74 -3.50 3.97
C PRO A 185 -12.08 -3.60 2.46
N TYR A 186 -12.16 -2.47 1.77
CA TYR A 186 -12.49 -2.44 0.34
C TYR A 186 -11.24 -2.38 -0.51
N TYR A 187 -10.56 -3.51 -0.65
CA TYR A 187 -9.35 -3.64 -1.45
C TYR A 187 -9.27 -4.99 -2.16
N ALA A 188 -8.38 -5.08 -3.13
CA ALA A 188 -7.97 -6.29 -3.80
C ALA A 188 -6.50 -6.21 -4.23
N VAL A 189 -5.85 -7.35 -4.38
CA VAL A 189 -4.53 -7.50 -4.99
C VAL A 189 -4.67 -8.37 -6.21
N THR A 190 -4.15 -7.94 -7.35
CA THR A 190 -4.30 -8.68 -8.61
C THR A 190 -3.38 -9.90 -8.66
N GLY A 191 -3.90 -11.01 -9.17
CA GLY A 191 -3.11 -12.18 -9.55
C GLY A 191 -2.45 -12.03 -10.94
N ALA A 192 -1.87 -13.11 -11.45
CA ALA A 192 -1.21 -13.14 -12.75
C ALA A 192 -2.11 -12.80 -13.95
N ASP A 193 -3.44 -12.90 -13.78
CA ASP A 193 -4.44 -12.53 -14.79
C ASP A 193 -4.86 -11.05 -14.69
N GLY A 194 -4.28 -10.28 -13.77
CA GLY A 194 -4.54 -8.87 -13.53
C GLY A 194 -5.93 -8.53 -13.00
N LYS A 195 -6.75 -9.54 -12.71
CA LYS A 195 -8.13 -9.32 -12.26
C LYS A 195 -8.21 -8.88 -10.82
N PHE A 196 -9.19 -8.02 -10.54
CA PHE A 196 -9.58 -7.66 -9.20
C PHE A 196 -11.12 -7.67 -9.05
N SER A 197 -11.57 -7.88 -7.82
CA SER A 197 -12.99 -7.74 -7.43
C SER A 197 -13.07 -7.24 -5.99
N ILE A 198 -13.83 -6.17 -5.78
CA ILE A 198 -14.14 -5.61 -4.47
C ILE A 198 -15.66 -5.66 -4.32
N THR A 199 -16.14 -6.36 -3.28
CA THR A 199 -17.56 -6.67 -3.09
C THR A 199 -18.13 -6.03 -1.85
N ASP A 200 -19.46 -6.05 -1.75
CA ASP A 200 -20.23 -5.55 -0.61
C ASP A 200 -19.94 -4.08 -0.31
N ILE A 201 -19.80 -3.29 -1.36
CA ILE A 201 -19.57 -1.83 -1.25
C ILE A 201 -20.94 -1.15 -1.12
N PRO A 202 -21.16 -0.28 -0.12
CA PRO A 202 -22.37 0.53 -0.07
C PRO A 202 -22.57 1.31 -1.37
N PRO A 203 -23.81 1.48 -1.87
CA PRO A 203 -24.05 2.34 -3.03
C PRO A 203 -23.57 3.77 -2.80
N GLY A 204 -22.87 4.36 -3.79
CA GLY A 204 -22.32 5.72 -3.68
C GLY A 204 -21.23 6.01 -4.68
N ASP A 205 -20.67 7.21 -4.58
CA ASP A 205 -19.52 7.65 -5.38
C ASP A 205 -18.25 7.54 -4.56
N TYR A 206 -17.22 6.95 -5.15
CA TYR A 206 -15.96 6.64 -4.47
C TYR A 206 -14.75 7.09 -5.28
N LYS A 207 -13.64 7.26 -4.58
CA LYS A 207 -12.31 7.32 -5.15
C LYS A 207 -11.65 5.96 -4.97
N LEU A 208 -11.17 5.39 -6.07
CA LEU A 208 -10.43 4.15 -6.10
C LEU A 208 -8.98 4.45 -6.46
N VAL A 209 -8.05 3.90 -5.70
CA VAL A 209 -6.61 3.97 -6.00
C VAL A 209 -6.18 2.62 -6.55
N ALA A 210 -5.57 2.64 -7.73
CA ALA A 210 -4.83 1.50 -8.27
C ALA A 210 -3.34 1.82 -8.21
N VAL A 211 -2.53 0.95 -7.63
CA VAL A 211 -1.11 1.19 -7.44
C VAL A 211 -0.29 -0.07 -7.71
N GLN A 212 0.84 0.12 -8.38
CA GLN A 212 1.90 -0.87 -8.53
C GLN A 212 3.23 -0.18 -8.19
N PRO A 213 4.11 -0.79 -7.40
CA PRO A 213 5.29 -0.12 -6.84
C PRO A 213 6.16 0.64 -7.85
N PHE A 214 6.42 0.04 -9.02
CA PHE A 214 7.22 0.66 -10.07
C PHE A 214 6.50 1.83 -10.78
N ILE A 215 5.17 1.73 -10.94
CA ILE A 215 4.36 2.75 -11.64
C ILE A 215 3.99 3.90 -10.71
N GLY A 216 3.67 3.59 -9.45
CA GLY A 216 3.06 4.49 -8.51
C GLY A 216 1.53 4.48 -8.55
N PRO A 217 0.87 5.33 -7.76
CA PRO A 217 -0.58 5.36 -7.63
C PRO A 217 -1.27 6.10 -8.78
N MET A 218 -2.46 5.60 -9.15
CA MET A 218 -3.44 6.24 -10.02
C MET A 218 -4.77 6.29 -9.30
N GLU A 219 -5.42 7.45 -9.27
CA GLU A 219 -6.76 7.64 -8.68
C GLU A 219 -7.82 7.69 -9.78
N VAL A 220 -8.92 7.00 -9.56
CA VAL A 220 -10.07 6.92 -10.48
C VAL A 220 -11.35 7.12 -9.69
N SER A 221 -12.27 7.94 -10.18
CA SER A 221 -13.62 8.06 -9.62
C SER A 221 -14.50 6.92 -10.12
N VAL A 222 -15.31 6.34 -9.24
CA VAL A 222 -16.20 5.23 -9.56
C VAL A 222 -17.51 5.34 -8.79
N THR A 223 -18.64 5.10 -9.50
CA THR A 223 -19.96 5.02 -8.89
C THR A 223 -20.34 3.54 -8.69
N VAL A 224 -20.77 3.19 -7.49
CA VAL A 224 -21.26 1.87 -7.14
C VAL A 224 -22.78 1.93 -7.00
N GLU A 225 -23.49 1.12 -7.81
CA GLU A 225 -24.92 0.95 -7.73
C GLU A 225 -25.28 -0.29 -6.90
N GLY A 226 -26.36 -0.19 -6.13
CA GLY A 226 -26.80 -1.29 -5.27
C GLY A 226 -27.11 -2.57 -6.03
N GLY A 227 -26.58 -3.71 -5.57
CA GLY A 227 -26.79 -5.02 -6.17
C GLY A 227 -26.19 -5.23 -7.55
N LYS A 228 -25.38 -4.29 -8.06
CA LYS A 228 -24.76 -4.36 -9.39
C LYS A 228 -23.25 -4.44 -9.33
N ALA A 229 -22.66 -5.00 -10.39
CA ALA A 229 -21.22 -4.96 -10.62
C ALA A 229 -20.86 -3.80 -11.56
N THR A 230 -20.03 -2.88 -11.08
CA THR A 230 -19.41 -1.84 -11.91
C THR A 230 -18.15 -2.41 -12.55
N LYS A 231 -18.07 -2.42 -13.89
CA LYS A 231 -16.89 -2.85 -14.62
C LYS A 231 -15.92 -1.68 -14.78
N LEU A 232 -14.66 -1.88 -14.37
CA LEU A 232 -13.62 -0.86 -14.37
C LEU A 232 -12.26 -1.46 -14.72
N ASP A 233 -11.92 -1.47 -16.00
CA ASP A 233 -10.57 -1.83 -16.43
C ASP A 233 -9.65 -0.61 -16.30
N ILE A 234 -8.45 -0.80 -15.76
CA ILE A 234 -7.49 0.28 -15.48
C ILE A 234 -6.18 0.01 -16.21
N GLU A 235 -5.77 0.96 -17.04
CA GLU A 235 -4.46 0.97 -17.66
C GLU A 235 -3.49 1.81 -16.82
N LEU A 236 -2.51 1.16 -16.21
CA LEU A 236 -1.46 1.85 -15.48
C LEU A 236 -0.46 2.46 -16.45
N MET A 237 -0.11 3.73 -16.23
CA MET A 237 0.88 4.46 -17.04
C MET A 237 1.91 5.10 -16.12
N LYS A 238 3.18 4.88 -16.42
CA LYS A 238 4.27 5.59 -15.73
C LYS A 238 4.31 7.03 -16.21
N LYS A 239 4.23 7.97 -15.27
CA LYS A 239 4.34 9.42 -15.53
C LYS A 239 5.78 9.85 -15.75
#